data_8e6e2a8a87b8a9edb1d02d104169456d
#
_entry.id   8e6e2a8a87b8a9edb1d02d104169456d
#
_cell.length_a   1.000
_cell.length_b   1.000
_cell.length_c   1.000
_cell.angle_alpha   90.00
_cell.angle_beta   90.00
_cell.angle_gamma   90.00
#
_symmetry.space_group_name_H-M   'P 1'
#
loop_
_entity.id
_entity.type
_entity.pdbx_description
1 polymer ?
#
loop_
_entity_poly.entity_id
_entity_poly.type
_entity_poly.pdbx_seq_one_letter_code
_entity_poly.pdbx_strand_id
1 'polypeptide(L)'
;WVPGTRGNIDHIVIAPAGVFVVDAKAHKGRIEIRDRGGLFRTDYRLTVGGRDCSSLADGMGWQVQAVLTVLRDHGADPAPAVTPVLCFLEVEWPLFRAPDSFHGVLIESTRSLARVLTSTTVLTVAQADELAALLAERLPAK
;
A
#
# COMPACT_ATOMS: atom_id res chain seq x y z
N TRP A 1 -8.41 6.39 10.80
CA TRP A 1 -8.87 5.55 11.91
C TRP A 1 -10.00 4.64 11.47
N VAL A 2 -9.99 3.38 11.94
CA VAL A 2 -11.05 2.41 11.61
C VAL A 2 -11.99 2.30 12.83
N PRO A 3 -13.24 2.76 12.72
CA PRO A 3 -14.20 2.72 13.82
C PRO A 3 -14.36 1.31 14.42
N GLY A 4 -14.42 1.23 15.75
CA GLY A 4 -14.55 -0.04 16.47
C GLY A 4 -13.24 -0.82 16.62
N THR A 5 -12.12 -0.30 16.16
CA THR A 5 -10.80 -0.95 16.26
C THR A 5 -9.77 0.00 16.91
N ARG A 6 -8.58 -0.54 17.19
CA ARG A 6 -7.40 0.27 17.56
C ARG A 6 -6.52 0.58 16.35
N GLY A 7 -6.90 0.06 15.16
CA GLY A 7 -6.14 0.22 13.94
C GLY A 7 -6.25 1.63 13.36
N ASN A 8 -5.18 2.07 12.76
CA ASN A 8 -5.10 3.31 12.00
C ASN A 8 -4.62 3.01 10.58
N ILE A 9 -5.21 3.66 9.60
CA ILE A 9 -4.73 3.66 8.22
C ILE A 9 -4.04 5.00 8.01
N ASP A 10 -2.78 4.99 7.61
CA ASP A 10 -2.01 6.23 7.49
C ASP A 10 -2.57 7.12 6.39
N HIS A 11 -2.70 6.58 5.19
CA HIS A 11 -3.22 7.32 4.05
C HIS A 11 -4.12 6.44 3.19
N ILE A 12 -5.26 6.97 2.79
CA ILE A 12 -6.07 6.43 1.69
C ILE A 12 -5.98 7.43 0.55
N VAL A 13 -5.48 6.99 -0.60
CA VAL A 13 -5.32 7.83 -1.78
C VAL A 13 -6.27 7.37 -2.86
N ILE A 14 -7.10 8.28 -3.35
CA ILE A 14 -8.00 8.04 -4.47
C ILE A 14 -7.48 8.83 -5.65
N ALA A 15 -7.12 8.11 -6.70
CA ALA A 15 -6.43 8.65 -7.86
C ALA A 15 -7.06 8.10 -9.14
N PRO A 16 -6.70 8.62 -10.32
CA PRO A 16 -7.19 8.06 -11.58
C PRO A 16 -6.99 6.55 -11.70
N ALA A 17 -5.86 6.03 -11.21
CA ALA A 17 -5.55 4.60 -11.28
C ALA A 17 -6.31 3.71 -10.27
N GLY A 18 -7.06 4.29 -9.33
CA GLY A 18 -7.87 3.53 -8.37
C GLY A 18 -7.75 4.01 -6.92
N VAL A 19 -8.01 3.10 -5.99
CA VAL A 19 -7.94 3.34 -4.55
C VAL A 19 -6.69 2.67 -3.99
N PHE A 20 -5.91 3.41 -3.21
CA PHE A 20 -4.65 2.95 -2.64
C PHE A 20 -4.65 3.14 -1.13
N VAL A 21 -4.15 2.15 -0.42
CA VAL A 21 -3.79 2.27 1.01
C VAL A 21 -2.28 2.43 1.08
N VAL A 22 -1.81 3.58 1.51
CA VAL A 22 -0.38 3.93 1.52
C VAL A 22 0.12 4.08 2.94
N ASP A 23 1.12 3.30 3.28
CA ASP A 23 1.84 3.39 4.55
C ASP A 23 3.26 3.93 4.28
N ALA A 24 3.58 5.11 4.81
CA ALA A 24 4.84 5.79 4.60
C ALA A 24 5.87 5.39 5.67
N LYS A 25 7.08 5.01 5.24
CA LYS A 25 8.16 4.54 6.12
C LYS A 25 9.44 5.34 5.92
N ALA A 26 9.95 5.91 7.01
CA ALA A 26 11.22 6.65 7.02
C ALA A 26 12.40 5.75 7.45
N HIS A 27 12.47 4.54 6.90
CA HIS A 27 13.59 3.63 7.13
C HIS A 27 14.79 4.07 6.31
N LYS A 28 15.99 3.89 6.86
CA LYS A 28 17.27 4.23 6.21
C LYS A 28 18.06 2.98 5.87
N GLY A 29 18.76 3.04 4.76
CA GLY A 29 19.61 1.97 4.26
C GLY A 29 19.10 1.40 2.94
N ARG A 30 19.84 0.45 2.41
CA ARG A 30 19.53 -0.16 1.11
C ARG A 30 18.33 -1.08 1.20
N ILE A 31 17.37 -0.90 0.31
CA ILE A 31 16.20 -1.76 0.19
C ILE A 31 16.47 -2.92 -0.77
N GLU A 32 16.18 -4.13 -0.34
CA GLU A 32 16.42 -5.36 -1.11
C GLU A 32 15.39 -6.43 -0.74
N ILE A 33 15.17 -7.37 -1.66
CA ILE A 33 14.56 -8.66 -1.34
C ILE A 33 15.67 -9.69 -1.29
N ARG A 34 15.82 -10.36 -0.16
CA ARG A 34 16.83 -11.38 0.09
C ARG A 34 16.19 -12.73 0.36
N ASP A 35 16.79 -13.78 -0.23
CA ASP A 35 16.47 -15.15 0.15
C ASP A 35 17.29 -15.53 1.39
N ARG A 36 16.62 -15.79 2.49
CA ARG A 36 17.20 -16.28 3.75
C ARG A 36 16.90 -17.76 4.01
N GLY A 37 16.40 -18.46 3.00
CA GLY A 37 16.19 -19.90 3.06
C GLY A 37 17.49 -20.69 3.03
N GLY A 38 17.37 -22.00 3.24
CA GLY A 38 18.48 -22.95 3.14
C GLY A 38 18.65 -23.52 1.72
N LEU A 39 19.45 -24.60 1.58
CA LEU A 39 19.75 -25.24 0.29
C LEU A 39 18.51 -25.77 -0.46
N PHE A 40 17.45 -26.12 0.26
CA PHE A 40 16.25 -26.77 -0.31
C PHE A 40 14.98 -25.94 -0.14
N ARG A 41 15.09 -24.72 0.40
CA ARG A 41 13.96 -23.86 0.71
C ARG A 41 14.29 -22.41 0.43
N THR A 42 13.39 -21.71 -0.27
CA THR A 42 13.44 -20.27 -0.44
C THR A 42 12.64 -19.59 0.69
N ASP A 43 13.17 -18.51 1.21
CA ASP A 43 12.52 -17.65 2.22
C ASP A 43 12.84 -16.20 1.89
N TYR A 44 12.05 -15.61 0.99
CA TYR A 44 12.25 -14.22 0.58
C TYR A 44 11.81 -13.25 1.68
N ARG A 45 12.69 -12.31 1.97
CA ARG A 45 12.50 -11.27 2.97
C ARG A 45 12.72 -9.90 2.37
N LEU A 46 11.82 -8.95 2.71
CA LEU A 46 12.05 -7.54 2.43
C LEU A 46 12.99 -6.99 3.50
N THR A 47 14.14 -6.45 3.08
CA THR A 47 15.14 -5.90 4.01
C THR A 47 15.45 -4.46 3.67
N VAL A 48 15.69 -3.66 4.71
CA VAL A 48 16.19 -2.28 4.61
C VAL A 48 17.40 -2.14 5.53
N GLY A 49 18.56 -1.80 4.95
CA GLY A 49 19.82 -1.77 5.72
C GLY A 49 20.16 -3.10 6.38
N GLY A 50 19.81 -4.23 5.75
CA GLY A 50 19.99 -5.57 6.27
C GLY A 50 18.97 -6.02 7.34
N ARG A 51 18.09 -5.13 7.79
CA ARG A 51 17.04 -5.45 8.76
C ARG A 51 15.82 -5.99 8.04
N ASP A 52 15.25 -7.08 8.55
CA ASP A 52 13.99 -7.66 8.05
C ASP A 52 12.82 -6.72 8.33
N CYS A 53 12.14 -6.29 7.27
CA CYS A 53 10.96 -5.43 7.29
C CYS A 53 9.73 -6.12 6.68
N SER A 54 9.76 -7.44 6.50
CA SER A 54 8.69 -8.21 5.84
C SER A 54 7.33 -8.06 6.53
N SER A 55 7.32 -7.92 7.85
CA SER A 55 6.10 -7.71 8.65
C SER A 55 5.34 -6.42 8.30
N LEU A 56 6.02 -5.43 7.70
CA LEU A 56 5.35 -4.22 7.22
C LEU A 56 4.36 -4.54 6.09
N ALA A 57 4.76 -5.40 5.15
CA ALA A 57 3.89 -5.85 4.07
C ALA A 57 2.74 -6.73 4.61
N ASP A 58 3.05 -7.66 5.51
CA ASP A 58 2.05 -8.55 6.11
C ASP A 58 0.98 -7.76 6.89
N GLY A 59 1.36 -6.64 7.47
CA GLY A 59 0.46 -5.74 8.19
C GLY A 59 -0.51 -4.95 7.32
N MET A 60 -0.35 -4.92 5.99
CA MET A 60 -1.20 -4.12 5.10
C MET A 60 -2.58 -4.76 4.84
N GLY A 61 -2.70 -6.08 5.00
CA GLY A 61 -3.90 -6.81 4.62
C GLY A 61 -5.18 -6.34 5.34
N TRP A 62 -5.11 -6.10 6.64
CA TRP A 62 -6.26 -5.64 7.41
C TRP A 62 -6.72 -4.23 7.01
N GLN A 63 -5.79 -3.36 6.63
CA GLN A 63 -6.10 -2.00 6.16
C GLN A 63 -6.87 -2.04 4.83
N VAL A 64 -6.43 -2.89 3.90
CA VAL A 64 -7.14 -3.13 2.64
C VAL A 64 -8.55 -3.67 2.90
N GLN A 65 -8.70 -4.66 3.80
CA GLN A 65 -10.01 -5.20 4.12
C GLN A 65 -10.94 -4.18 4.76
N ALA A 66 -10.43 -3.30 5.61
CA ALA A 66 -11.23 -2.22 6.19
C ALA A 66 -11.80 -1.28 5.12
N VAL A 67 -10.99 -0.87 4.15
CA VAL A 67 -11.43 -0.04 3.03
C VAL A 67 -12.43 -0.78 2.13
N LEU A 68 -12.15 -2.03 1.76
CA LEU A 68 -13.04 -2.86 0.94
C LEU A 68 -14.41 -3.07 1.61
N THR A 69 -14.45 -3.26 2.92
CA THR A 69 -15.70 -3.40 3.66
C THR A 69 -16.56 -2.15 3.51
N VAL A 70 -15.98 -0.97 3.72
CA VAL A 70 -16.71 0.30 3.54
C VAL A 70 -17.25 0.44 2.12
N LEU A 71 -16.43 0.13 1.11
CA LEU A 71 -16.83 0.25 -0.30
C LEU A 71 -17.99 -0.69 -0.65
N ARG A 72 -17.94 -1.94 -0.19
CA ARG A 72 -18.99 -2.95 -0.43
C ARG A 72 -20.29 -2.62 0.31
N ASP A 73 -20.20 -2.25 1.58
CA ASP A 73 -21.35 -1.93 2.41
C ASP A 73 -22.15 -0.72 1.89
N HIS A 74 -21.52 0.12 1.07
CA HIS A 74 -22.14 1.31 0.47
C HIS A 74 -22.44 1.15 -1.03
N GLY A 75 -22.55 -0.09 -1.50
CA GLY A 75 -23.10 -0.42 -2.83
C GLY A 75 -22.11 -0.30 -3.99
N ALA A 76 -20.81 -0.21 -3.72
CA ALA A 76 -19.81 -0.35 -4.78
C ALA A 76 -19.73 -1.82 -5.23
N ASP A 77 -20.45 -2.18 -6.28
CA ASP A 77 -20.43 -3.52 -6.85
C ASP A 77 -20.29 -3.43 -8.40
N PRO A 78 -19.18 -3.90 -8.97
CA PRO A 78 -18.01 -4.39 -8.25
C PRO A 78 -17.26 -3.26 -7.52
N ALA A 79 -16.79 -3.56 -6.30
CA ALA A 79 -15.93 -2.61 -5.60
C ALA A 79 -14.64 -2.38 -6.39
N PRO A 80 -14.13 -1.13 -6.48
CA PRO A 80 -12.86 -0.88 -7.11
C PRO A 80 -11.73 -1.63 -6.38
N ALA A 81 -10.69 -1.99 -7.12
CA ALA A 81 -9.52 -2.59 -6.51
C ALA A 81 -8.87 -1.63 -5.50
N VAL A 82 -8.49 -2.15 -4.35
CA VAL A 82 -7.74 -1.42 -3.32
C VAL A 82 -6.33 -1.97 -3.28
N THR A 83 -5.37 -1.13 -3.63
CA THR A 83 -3.96 -1.51 -3.77
C THR A 83 -3.16 -1.07 -2.55
N PRO A 84 -2.52 -2.00 -1.81
CA PRO A 84 -1.64 -1.66 -0.71
C PRO A 84 -0.27 -1.20 -1.23
N VAL A 85 0.28 -0.16 -0.60
CA VAL A 85 1.58 0.42 -0.95
C VAL A 85 2.38 0.71 0.30
N LEU A 86 3.63 0.24 0.34
CA LEU A 86 4.66 0.72 1.25
C LEU A 86 5.49 1.77 0.51
N CYS A 87 5.40 3.01 0.97
CA CYS A 87 6.15 4.13 0.42
C CYS A 87 7.35 4.44 1.30
N PHE A 88 8.55 4.13 0.81
CA PHE A 88 9.80 4.38 1.53
C PHE A 88 10.39 5.74 1.16
N LEU A 89 10.60 6.57 2.18
CA LEU A 89 11.00 7.98 2.01
C LEU A 89 12.52 8.17 1.93
N GLU A 90 13.29 7.35 2.66
CA GLU A 90 14.71 7.58 2.90
C GLU A 90 15.61 6.38 2.58
N VAL A 91 15.11 5.37 1.85
CA VAL A 91 15.92 4.20 1.49
C VAL A 91 16.83 4.47 0.30
N GLU A 92 17.89 3.70 0.23
CA GLU A 92 18.77 3.64 -0.94
C GLU A 92 18.24 2.59 -1.92
N TRP A 93 17.81 3.04 -3.09
CA TRP A 93 17.31 2.16 -4.14
C TRP A 93 18.47 1.57 -4.93
N PRO A 94 18.53 0.23 -5.09
CA PRO A 94 19.54 -0.38 -5.94
C PRO A 94 19.31 -0.01 -7.41
N LEU A 95 20.41 0.13 -8.16
CA LEU A 95 20.34 0.40 -9.61
C LEU A 95 19.75 -0.78 -10.40
N PHE A 96 19.95 -2.01 -9.90
CA PHE A 96 19.45 -3.23 -10.51
C PHE A 96 18.64 -4.02 -9.48
N ARG A 97 17.58 -4.67 -9.94
CA ARG A 97 16.72 -5.52 -9.12
C ARG A 97 16.10 -4.78 -7.92
N ALA A 98 15.76 -3.50 -8.11
CA ALA A 98 14.94 -2.80 -7.13
C ALA A 98 13.62 -3.56 -6.92
N PRO A 99 13.16 -3.76 -5.69
CA PRO A 99 11.91 -4.45 -5.45
C PRO A 99 10.72 -3.62 -5.96
N ASP A 100 9.85 -4.23 -6.74
CA ASP A 100 8.59 -3.61 -7.21
C ASP A 100 7.43 -3.91 -6.26
N SER A 101 7.41 -5.12 -5.72
CA SER A 101 6.37 -5.59 -4.81
C SER A 101 6.89 -6.67 -3.88
N PHE A 102 6.20 -6.85 -2.76
CA PHE A 102 6.48 -7.91 -1.81
C PHE A 102 5.18 -8.34 -1.13
N HIS A 103 4.86 -9.64 -1.14
CA HIS A 103 3.62 -10.21 -0.60
C HIS A 103 2.36 -9.47 -1.07
N GLY A 104 2.30 -9.09 -2.35
CA GLY A 104 1.16 -8.40 -2.92
C GLY A 104 1.06 -6.90 -2.59
N VAL A 105 2.05 -6.35 -1.91
CA VAL A 105 2.17 -4.93 -1.56
C VAL A 105 3.18 -4.25 -2.49
N LEU A 106 2.80 -3.14 -3.10
CA LEU A 106 3.72 -2.35 -3.93
C LEU A 106 4.79 -1.70 -3.05
N ILE A 107 6.01 -1.69 -3.54
CA ILE A 107 7.17 -1.08 -2.88
C ILE A 107 7.59 0.13 -3.70
N GLU A 108 7.33 1.32 -3.18
CA GLU A 108 7.47 2.56 -3.96
C GLU A 108 8.29 3.63 -3.23
N SER A 109 8.93 4.49 -4.01
CA SER A 109 9.40 5.79 -3.56
C SER A 109 8.29 6.84 -3.77
N THR A 110 8.44 8.03 -3.22
CA THR A 110 7.48 9.12 -3.49
C THR A 110 7.35 9.43 -4.98
N ARG A 111 8.46 9.38 -5.72
CA ARG A 111 8.46 9.63 -7.17
C ARG A 111 7.78 8.51 -7.95
N SER A 112 8.07 7.26 -7.65
CA SER A 112 7.48 6.13 -8.36
C SER A 112 6.01 5.96 -7.99
N LEU A 113 5.62 6.21 -6.75
CA LEU A 113 4.22 6.24 -6.32
C LEU A 113 3.40 7.25 -7.13
N ALA A 114 3.91 8.47 -7.33
CA ALA A 114 3.23 9.48 -8.14
C ALA A 114 2.93 8.98 -9.57
N ARG A 115 3.83 8.22 -10.17
CA ARG A 115 3.61 7.59 -11.49
C ARG A 115 2.56 6.49 -11.43
N VAL A 116 2.58 5.65 -10.40
CA VAL A 116 1.59 4.57 -10.22
C VAL A 116 0.18 5.15 -10.09
N LEU A 117 0.00 6.21 -9.32
CA LEU A 117 -1.30 6.85 -9.10
C LEU A 117 -1.95 7.40 -10.38
N THR A 118 -1.16 7.70 -11.38
CA THR A 118 -1.59 8.28 -12.66
C THR A 118 -1.30 7.38 -13.87
N SER A 119 -0.88 6.14 -13.65
CA SER A 119 -0.46 5.21 -14.73
C SER A 119 -1.61 4.77 -15.64
N THR A 120 -2.81 4.72 -15.10
CA THR A 120 -4.04 4.37 -15.81
C THR A 120 -5.18 5.23 -15.32
N THR A 121 -6.31 5.23 -16.05
CA THR A 121 -7.53 5.93 -15.63
C THR A 121 -8.66 4.91 -15.56
N VAL A 122 -8.93 4.40 -14.36
CA VAL A 122 -10.03 3.49 -14.06
C VAL A 122 -11.18 4.19 -13.33
N LEU A 123 -10.92 5.36 -12.73
CA LEU A 123 -11.92 6.19 -12.07
C LEU A 123 -12.07 7.51 -12.82
N THR A 124 -13.32 7.94 -13.03
CA THR A 124 -13.62 9.32 -13.42
C THR A 124 -13.42 10.27 -12.23
N VAL A 125 -13.31 11.56 -12.48
CA VAL A 125 -13.23 12.57 -11.41
C VAL A 125 -14.45 12.49 -10.47
N ALA A 126 -15.66 12.34 -11.06
CA ALA A 126 -16.87 12.20 -10.26
C ALA A 126 -16.86 10.96 -9.36
N GLN A 127 -16.43 9.81 -9.88
CA GLN A 127 -16.29 8.57 -9.10
C GLN A 127 -15.25 8.74 -7.98
N ALA A 128 -14.10 9.35 -8.27
CA ALA A 128 -13.07 9.61 -7.28
C ALA A 128 -13.59 10.52 -6.15
N ASP A 129 -14.34 11.57 -6.48
CA ASP A 129 -14.92 12.50 -5.50
C ASP A 129 -15.96 11.80 -4.61
N GLU A 130 -16.82 10.96 -5.18
CA GLU A 130 -17.80 10.17 -4.44
C GLU A 130 -17.13 9.19 -3.47
N LEU A 131 -16.11 8.46 -3.93
CA LEU A 131 -15.35 7.54 -3.09
C LEU A 131 -14.59 8.28 -1.98
N ALA A 132 -14.01 9.44 -2.28
CA ALA A 132 -13.32 10.26 -1.30
C ALA A 132 -14.27 10.72 -0.19
N ALA A 133 -15.45 11.20 -0.54
CA ALA A 133 -16.47 11.64 0.44
C ALA A 133 -16.91 10.46 1.32
N LEU A 134 -17.22 9.31 0.73
CA LEU A 134 -17.62 8.11 1.45
C LEU A 134 -16.54 7.64 2.43
N LEU A 135 -15.30 7.51 1.97
CA LEU A 135 -14.22 7.02 2.81
C LEU A 135 -13.84 8.01 3.91
N ALA A 136 -13.91 9.31 3.65
CA ALA A 136 -13.68 10.33 4.67
C ALA A 136 -14.76 10.31 5.77
N GLU A 137 -16.01 10.03 5.42
CA GLU A 137 -17.11 9.89 6.38
C GLU A 137 -16.98 8.64 7.25
N ARG A 138 -16.62 7.51 6.63
CA ARG A 138 -16.63 6.19 7.28
C ARG A 138 -15.33 5.82 7.96
N LEU A 139 -14.23 6.37 7.48
CA LEU A 139 -12.88 6.18 8.02
C LEU A 139 -12.26 7.56 8.35
N PRO A 140 -12.82 8.30 9.31
CA PRO A 140 -12.38 9.66 9.60
C PRO A 140 -10.94 9.70 10.12
N ALA A 141 -10.27 10.82 9.91
CA ALA A 141 -9.01 11.10 10.57
C ALA A 141 -9.19 11.07 12.09
N LYS A 142 -8.14 10.63 12.78
CA LYS A 142 -8.15 10.54 14.24
C LYS A 142 -7.79 11.89 14.85
#